data_3118604c2ed64d34ce6800e3f69a788a
#
_entry.id   3118604c2ed64d34ce6800e3f69a788a
#
_cell.length_a   1.000
_cell.length_b   1.000
_cell.length_c   1.000
_cell.angle_alpha   90.00
_cell.angle_beta   90.00
_cell.angle_gamma   90.00
#
_symmetry.space_group_name_H-M   'P 1'
#
loop_
_entity.id
_entity.type
_entity.pdbx_description
1 polymer ?
#
loop_
_entity_poly.entity_id
_entity_poly.type
_entity_poly.pdbx_seq_one_letter_code
_entity_poly.pdbx_strand_id
1 'polypeptide(L)'
;MTKKQKRMLYRILGAAALFLALKLLDPAWPLSLLWLAPYLLAGYDILLGAVHGIRSRDPFDENFLMAVATVGAVALGNFQEAVAVMVFYQTGELFQSYAVGKSRRSIAALMDIRPDSATLETPEGEQAVPPDEVAPGSVILVRPGERVPLDGVVLEGASSLDTASLTG
;
A
#
# COMPACT_ATOMS: atom_id res chain seq x y z
N MET A 1 -8.85 2.63 -0.96
CA MET A 1 -7.86 3.08 -1.97
C MET A 1 -7.35 4.47 -1.65
N THR A 2 -6.04 4.67 -1.71
CA THR A 2 -5.40 5.98 -1.54
C THR A 2 -5.60 6.87 -2.78
N LYS A 3 -5.35 8.20 -2.65
CA LYS A 3 -5.39 9.12 -3.82
C LYS A 3 -4.43 8.67 -4.94
N LYS A 4 -3.26 8.13 -4.59
CA LYS A 4 -2.28 7.59 -5.54
C LYS A 4 -2.84 6.39 -6.31
N GLN A 5 -3.43 5.42 -5.62
CA GLN A 5 -4.06 4.23 -6.22
C GLN A 5 -5.22 4.57 -7.15
N LYS A 6 -6.06 5.55 -6.78
CA LYS A 6 -7.16 6.03 -7.66
C LYS A 6 -6.61 6.64 -8.96
N ARG A 7 -5.56 7.48 -8.87
CA ARG A 7 -4.91 8.06 -10.05
C ARG A 7 -4.35 6.98 -10.98
N MET A 8 -3.68 5.98 -10.40
CA MET A 8 -3.13 4.84 -11.15
C MET A 8 -4.25 4.05 -11.84
N LEU A 9 -5.36 3.77 -11.15
CA LEU A 9 -6.52 3.11 -11.73
C LEU A 9 -7.08 3.88 -12.94
N TYR A 10 -7.29 5.19 -12.81
CA TYR A 10 -7.80 6.00 -13.94
C TYR A 10 -6.84 6.02 -15.13
N ARG A 11 -5.54 6.01 -14.89
CA ARG A 11 -4.53 5.93 -15.96
C ARG A 11 -4.58 4.58 -16.67
N ILE A 12 -4.66 3.48 -15.93
CA ILE A 12 -4.79 2.11 -16.48
C ILE A 12 -6.06 2.03 -17.34
N LEU A 13 -7.19 2.50 -16.83
CA LEU A 13 -8.46 2.49 -17.55
C LEU A 13 -8.39 3.36 -18.82
N GLY A 14 -7.79 4.55 -18.74
CA GLY A 14 -7.59 5.43 -19.89
C GLY A 14 -6.68 4.81 -20.95
N ALA A 15 -5.56 4.21 -20.55
CA ALA A 15 -4.65 3.52 -21.45
C ALA A 15 -5.30 2.30 -22.11
N ALA A 16 -6.07 1.51 -21.33
CA ALA A 16 -6.80 0.36 -21.86
C ALA A 16 -7.91 0.78 -22.84
N ALA A 17 -8.64 1.85 -22.56
CA ALA A 17 -9.65 2.40 -23.46
C ALA A 17 -9.03 2.88 -24.78
N LEU A 18 -7.90 3.61 -24.72
CA LEU A 18 -7.15 4.04 -25.89
C LEU A 18 -6.60 2.84 -26.68
N PHE A 19 -6.07 1.84 -25.97
CA PHE A 19 -5.62 0.58 -26.58
C PHE A 19 -6.74 -0.08 -27.39
N LEU A 20 -7.92 -0.25 -26.79
CA LEU A 20 -9.06 -0.85 -27.48
C LEU A 20 -9.55 0.00 -28.66
N ALA A 21 -9.61 1.31 -28.52
CA ALA A 21 -9.98 2.22 -29.60
C ALA A 21 -9.01 2.12 -30.78
N LEU A 22 -7.70 2.15 -30.53
CA LEU A 22 -6.68 2.00 -31.58
C LEU A 22 -6.67 0.62 -32.20
N LYS A 23 -7.00 -0.42 -31.41
CA LYS A 23 -7.15 -1.79 -31.93
C LYS A 23 -8.31 -1.93 -32.93
N LEU A 24 -9.40 -1.20 -32.70
CA LEU A 24 -10.53 -1.14 -33.63
C LEU A 24 -10.26 -0.32 -34.89
N LEU A 25 -9.44 0.73 -34.76
CA LEU A 25 -9.07 1.61 -35.88
C LEU A 25 -7.96 1.02 -36.75
N ASP A 26 -7.15 0.09 -36.20
CA ASP A 26 -6.01 -0.58 -36.82
C ASP A 26 -5.12 0.38 -37.65
N PRO A 27 -4.51 1.43 -37.03
CA PRO A 27 -3.80 2.47 -37.75
C PRO A 27 -2.53 1.92 -38.40
N ALA A 28 -2.46 2.01 -39.74
CA ALA A 28 -1.27 1.65 -40.52
C ALA A 28 -0.17 2.69 -40.34
N TRP A 29 1.06 2.37 -40.79
CA TRP A 29 2.18 3.31 -40.80
C TRP A 29 1.87 4.54 -41.69
N PRO A 30 2.20 5.80 -41.27
CA PRO A 30 2.90 6.22 -40.04
C PRO A 30 1.99 6.43 -38.81
N LEU A 31 0.69 6.24 -38.93
CA LEU A 31 -0.28 6.43 -37.84
C LEU A 31 -0.13 5.43 -36.68
N SER A 32 0.66 4.36 -36.90
CA SER A 32 1.03 3.42 -35.81
C SER A 32 1.76 4.10 -34.66
N LEU A 33 2.37 5.27 -34.85
CA LEU A 33 2.95 6.08 -33.77
C LEU A 33 1.90 6.54 -32.74
N LEU A 34 0.62 6.53 -33.07
CA LEU A 34 -0.47 6.81 -32.10
C LEU A 34 -0.48 5.83 -30.92
N TRP A 35 0.07 4.63 -31.09
CA TRP A 35 0.24 3.67 -30.00
C TRP A 35 1.17 4.15 -28.89
N LEU A 36 2.02 5.14 -29.15
CA LEU A 36 2.85 5.75 -28.11
C LEU A 36 2.01 6.52 -27.07
N ALA A 37 0.81 6.97 -27.40
CA ALA A 37 -0.06 7.68 -26.46
C ALA A 37 -0.51 6.77 -25.30
N PRO A 38 -1.17 5.62 -25.51
CA PRO A 38 -1.50 4.71 -24.41
C PRO A 38 -0.25 4.11 -23.76
N TYR A 39 0.85 3.89 -24.49
CA TYR A 39 2.12 3.43 -23.95
C TYR A 39 2.68 4.40 -22.90
N LEU A 40 2.80 5.67 -23.25
CA LEU A 40 3.30 6.70 -22.33
C LEU A 40 2.30 6.98 -21.20
N LEU A 41 1.01 6.94 -21.46
CA LEU A 41 -0.02 7.12 -20.43
C LEU A 41 0.04 6.02 -19.38
N ALA A 42 0.23 4.76 -19.77
CA ALA A 42 0.39 3.66 -18.84
C ALA A 42 1.75 3.69 -18.12
N GLY A 43 2.84 3.92 -18.85
CA GLY A 43 4.19 3.55 -18.44
C GLY A 43 5.13 4.71 -18.08
N TYR A 44 4.69 5.96 -18.08
CA TYR A 44 5.62 7.08 -17.87
C TYR A 44 6.37 7.01 -16.54
N ASP A 45 5.73 6.54 -15.47
CA ASP A 45 6.33 6.40 -14.14
C ASP A 45 7.36 5.25 -14.10
N ILE A 46 7.13 4.17 -14.83
CA ILE A 46 8.08 3.06 -14.99
C ILE A 46 9.32 3.55 -15.75
N LEU A 47 9.11 4.28 -16.85
CA LEU A 47 10.21 4.83 -17.63
C LEU A 47 11.04 5.84 -16.82
N LEU A 48 10.39 6.71 -16.05
CA LEU A 48 11.07 7.63 -15.14
C LEU A 48 11.76 6.88 -13.99
N GLY A 49 11.14 5.83 -13.46
CA GLY A 49 11.73 4.94 -12.44
C GLY A 49 13.03 4.29 -12.96
N ALA A 50 13.00 3.75 -14.17
CA ALA A 50 14.17 3.16 -14.81
C ALA A 50 15.33 4.16 -14.97
N VAL A 51 15.04 5.38 -15.43
CA VAL A 51 16.04 6.45 -15.52
C VAL A 51 16.59 6.83 -14.14
N HIS A 52 15.74 6.88 -13.14
CA HIS A 52 16.14 7.18 -11.76
C HIS A 52 17.01 6.05 -11.18
N GLY A 53 16.65 4.80 -11.40
CA GLY A 53 17.43 3.62 -10.97
C GLY A 53 18.85 3.62 -11.54
N ILE A 54 19.00 3.91 -12.85
CA ILE A 54 20.32 4.07 -13.48
C ILE A 54 21.13 5.17 -12.78
N ARG A 55 20.50 6.32 -12.49
CA ARG A 55 21.16 7.44 -11.85
C ARG A 55 21.53 7.17 -10.38
N SER A 56 20.75 6.37 -9.69
CA SER A 56 20.94 6.00 -8.27
C SER A 56 21.92 4.84 -8.06
N ARG A 57 22.52 4.31 -9.13
CA ARG A 57 23.42 3.15 -9.14
C ARG A 57 22.73 1.83 -8.72
N ASP A 58 21.43 1.75 -8.88
CA ASP A 58 20.64 0.51 -8.77
C ASP A 58 19.90 0.27 -10.11
N PRO A 59 20.67 -0.08 -11.18
CA PRO A 59 20.15 -0.11 -12.55
C PRO A 59 19.31 -1.36 -12.87
N PHE A 60 19.33 -2.39 -12.02
CA PHE A 60 18.68 -3.67 -12.30
C PHE A 60 17.39 -3.87 -11.50
N ASP A 61 16.67 -2.77 -11.23
CA ASP A 61 15.34 -2.83 -10.64
C ASP A 61 14.28 -3.30 -11.65
N GLU A 62 13.10 -3.62 -11.17
CA GLU A 62 11.98 -4.07 -11.99
C GLU A 62 11.56 -3.05 -13.05
N ASN A 63 11.64 -1.74 -12.73
CA ASN A 63 11.30 -0.67 -13.66
C ASN A 63 12.26 -0.64 -14.85
N PHE A 64 13.54 -0.85 -14.61
CA PHE A 64 14.55 -0.92 -15.66
C PHE A 64 14.30 -2.09 -16.61
N LEU A 65 14.06 -3.28 -16.05
CA LEU A 65 13.78 -4.47 -16.86
C LEU A 65 12.54 -4.29 -17.73
N MET A 66 11.46 -3.73 -17.15
CA MET A 66 10.22 -3.44 -17.87
C MET A 66 10.41 -2.35 -18.93
N ALA A 67 11.18 -1.29 -18.63
CA ALA A 67 11.48 -0.24 -19.59
C ALA A 67 12.27 -0.80 -20.78
N VAL A 68 13.32 -1.58 -20.55
CA VAL A 68 14.14 -2.19 -21.60
C VAL A 68 13.29 -3.10 -22.50
N ALA A 69 12.47 -3.97 -21.90
CA ALA A 69 11.62 -4.89 -22.64
C ALA A 69 10.60 -4.14 -23.53
N THR A 70 9.92 -3.14 -22.98
CA THR A 70 8.85 -2.43 -23.70
C THR A 70 9.38 -1.41 -24.69
N VAL A 71 10.49 -0.72 -24.39
CA VAL A 71 11.19 0.14 -25.35
C VAL A 71 11.76 -0.70 -26.50
N GLY A 72 12.30 -1.88 -26.21
CA GLY A 72 12.74 -2.83 -27.23
C GLY A 72 11.60 -3.27 -28.14
N ALA A 73 10.42 -3.58 -27.61
CA ALA A 73 9.24 -3.91 -28.40
C ALA A 73 8.81 -2.74 -29.31
N VAL A 74 8.81 -1.50 -28.78
CA VAL A 74 8.54 -0.28 -29.56
C VAL A 74 9.55 -0.11 -30.70
N ALA A 75 10.84 -0.32 -30.43
CA ALA A 75 11.90 -0.20 -31.44
C ALA A 75 11.78 -1.25 -32.55
N LEU A 76 11.23 -2.41 -32.25
CA LEU A 76 10.93 -3.47 -33.22
C LEU A 76 9.60 -3.26 -33.98
N GLY A 77 8.87 -2.18 -33.67
CA GLY A 77 7.56 -1.89 -34.27
C GLY A 77 6.38 -2.61 -33.62
N ASN A 78 6.60 -3.36 -32.55
CA ASN A 78 5.57 -4.12 -31.82
C ASN A 78 4.86 -3.23 -30.77
N PHE A 79 4.28 -2.13 -31.23
CA PHE A 79 3.65 -1.12 -30.37
C PHE A 79 2.51 -1.69 -29.52
N GLN A 80 1.66 -2.54 -30.11
CA GLN A 80 0.50 -3.12 -29.41
C GLN A 80 0.95 -4.00 -28.22
N GLU A 81 1.98 -4.80 -28.43
CA GLU A 81 2.57 -5.64 -27.40
C GLU A 81 3.17 -4.81 -26.27
N ALA A 82 3.92 -3.75 -26.62
CA ALA A 82 4.50 -2.85 -25.63
C ALA A 82 3.42 -2.21 -24.74
N VAL A 83 2.30 -1.75 -25.34
CA VAL A 83 1.18 -1.16 -24.57
C VAL A 83 0.51 -2.23 -23.70
N ALA A 84 0.24 -3.42 -24.25
CA ALA A 84 -0.40 -4.50 -23.49
C ALA A 84 0.42 -4.88 -22.27
N VAL A 85 1.73 -5.11 -22.44
CA VAL A 85 2.65 -5.44 -21.34
C VAL A 85 2.63 -4.34 -20.28
N MET A 86 2.69 -3.06 -20.68
CA MET A 86 2.70 -1.93 -19.76
C MET A 86 1.40 -1.84 -18.95
N VAL A 87 0.24 -2.06 -19.60
CA VAL A 87 -1.07 -2.07 -18.92
C VAL A 87 -1.17 -3.24 -17.94
N PHE A 88 -0.73 -4.44 -18.32
CA PHE A 88 -0.74 -5.60 -17.43
C PHE A 88 0.17 -5.40 -16.23
N TYR A 89 1.39 -4.89 -16.44
CA TYR A 89 2.32 -4.60 -15.37
C TYR A 89 1.74 -3.58 -14.37
N GLN A 90 1.22 -2.45 -14.86
CA GLN A 90 0.58 -1.44 -14.01
C GLN A 90 -0.62 -1.99 -13.25
N THR A 91 -1.36 -2.91 -13.84
CA THR A 91 -2.46 -3.57 -13.16
C THR A 91 -1.95 -4.42 -11.99
N GLY A 92 -0.87 -5.19 -12.20
CA GLY A 92 -0.19 -5.95 -11.15
C GLY A 92 0.30 -5.06 -10.00
N GLU A 93 0.97 -3.96 -10.32
CA GLU A 93 1.43 -2.94 -9.36
C GLU A 93 0.27 -2.36 -8.52
N LEU A 94 -0.86 -2.08 -9.16
CA LEU A 94 -2.04 -1.59 -8.46
C LEU A 94 -2.56 -2.62 -7.46
N PHE A 95 -2.66 -3.90 -7.84
CA PHE A 95 -3.07 -4.99 -6.95
C PHE A 95 -2.10 -5.18 -5.80
N GLN A 96 -0.79 -5.20 -6.08
CA GLN A 96 0.26 -5.30 -5.06
C GLN A 96 0.18 -4.14 -4.06
N SER A 97 0.11 -2.91 -4.55
CA SER A 97 -0.03 -1.71 -3.72
C SER A 97 -1.30 -1.74 -2.84
N TYR A 98 -2.40 -2.28 -3.37
CA TYR A 98 -3.64 -2.43 -2.61
C TYR A 98 -3.51 -3.50 -1.52
N ALA A 99 -2.98 -4.68 -1.85
CA ALA A 99 -2.78 -5.79 -0.92
C ALA A 99 -1.85 -5.41 0.24
N VAL A 100 -0.68 -4.82 -0.08
CA VAL A 100 0.28 -4.35 0.94
C VAL A 100 -0.33 -3.24 1.81
N GLY A 101 -1.08 -2.30 1.21
CA GLY A 101 -1.73 -1.23 1.96
C GLY A 101 -2.85 -1.74 2.90
N LYS A 102 -3.51 -2.84 2.56
CA LYS A 102 -4.50 -3.50 3.43
C LYS A 102 -3.80 -4.18 4.61
N SER A 103 -2.76 -4.95 4.33
CA SER A 103 -1.98 -5.67 5.34
C SER A 103 -1.37 -4.72 6.38
N ARG A 104 -0.74 -3.63 5.93
CA ARG A 104 -0.17 -2.62 6.84
C ARG A 104 -1.20 -1.97 7.75
N ARG A 105 -2.42 -1.72 7.26
CA ARG A 105 -3.51 -1.15 8.08
C ARG A 105 -3.99 -2.13 9.14
N SER A 106 -4.06 -3.42 8.82
CA SER A 106 -4.41 -4.44 9.81
C SER A 106 -3.37 -4.52 10.92
N ILE A 107 -2.08 -4.48 10.58
CA ILE A 107 -0.99 -4.47 11.58
C ILE A 107 -1.03 -3.19 12.42
N ALA A 108 -1.22 -2.02 11.82
CA ALA A 108 -1.33 -0.76 12.56
C ALA A 108 -2.54 -0.76 13.52
N ALA A 109 -3.68 -1.33 13.11
CA ALA A 109 -4.84 -1.47 13.97
C ALA A 109 -4.57 -2.39 15.18
N LEU A 110 -3.76 -3.45 15.01
CA LEU A 110 -3.33 -4.31 16.11
C LEU A 110 -2.37 -3.58 17.07
N MET A 111 -1.48 -2.73 16.55
CA MET A 111 -0.57 -1.93 17.39
C MET A 111 -1.30 -0.80 18.13
N ASP A 112 -2.42 -0.30 17.61
CA ASP A 112 -3.24 0.75 18.23
C ASP A 112 -4.15 0.22 19.36
N ILE A 113 -4.06 -1.08 19.69
CA ILE A 113 -4.79 -1.69 20.81
C ILE A 113 -4.20 -1.27 22.16
N ARG A 114 -2.90 -0.99 22.23
CA ARG A 114 -2.23 -0.56 23.46
C ARG A 114 -2.65 0.87 23.80
N PRO A 115 -3.23 1.12 24.99
CA PRO A 115 -3.54 2.48 25.42
C PRO A 115 -2.27 3.28 25.73
N ASP A 116 -2.38 4.60 25.54
CA ASP A 116 -1.27 5.54 25.77
C ASP A 116 -1.00 5.78 27.28
N SER A 117 -1.92 5.38 28.17
CA SER A 117 -1.81 5.53 29.60
C SER A 117 -2.41 4.37 30.38
N ALA A 118 -1.86 4.12 31.57
CA ALA A 118 -2.39 3.23 32.58
C ALA A 118 -2.77 4.06 33.82
N THR A 119 -3.88 3.76 34.45
CA THR A 119 -4.27 4.39 35.72
C THR A 119 -3.68 3.57 36.88
N LEU A 120 -2.64 4.09 37.49
CA LEU A 120 -1.97 3.48 38.64
C LEU A 120 -2.71 3.85 39.92
N GLU A 121 -2.97 2.88 40.77
CA GLU A 121 -3.50 3.11 42.11
C GLU A 121 -2.34 3.32 43.10
N THR A 122 -2.29 4.49 43.72
CA THR A 122 -1.25 4.86 44.68
C THR A 122 -1.90 5.26 46.01
N PRO A 123 -1.15 5.27 47.13
CA PRO A 123 -1.67 5.75 48.44
C PRO A 123 -2.16 7.19 48.41
N GLU A 124 -1.70 7.97 47.44
CA GLU A 124 -2.06 9.39 47.25
C GLU A 124 -3.25 9.59 46.30
N GLY A 125 -3.75 8.48 45.69
CA GLY A 125 -4.86 8.45 44.75
C GLY A 125 -4.49 7.86 43.41
N GLU A 126 -5.37 8.01 42.43
CA GLU A 126 -5.19 7.52 41.06
C GLU A 126 -4.30 8.44 40.27
N GLN A 127 -3.30 7.87 39.55
CA GLN A 127 -2.39 8.59 38.69
C GLN A 127 -2.34 7.96 37.29
N ALA A 128 -2.53 8.78 36.26
CA ALA A 128 -2.33 8.34 34.87
C ALA A 128 -0.83 8.42 34.53
N VAL A 129 -0.26 7.29 34.14
CA VAL A 129 1.15 7.15 33.78
C VAL A 129 1.30 6.41 32.46
N PRO A 130 2.37 6.61 31.70
CA PRO A 130 2.70 5.77 30.55
C PRO A 130 2.83 4.30 30.97
N PRO A 131 2.32 3.34 30.18
CA PRO A 131 2.40 1.91 30.55
C PRO A 131 3.85 1.43 30.77
N ASP A 132 4.82 2.04 30.11
CA ASP A 132 6.23 1.68 30.24
C ASP A 132 6.86 2.10 31.59
N GLU A 133 6.20 3.00 32.34
CA GLU A 133 6.64 3.45 33.64
C GLU A 133 6.03 2.65 34.79
N VAL A 134 5.07 1.75 34.48
CA VAL A 134 4.43 0.90 35.49
C VAL A 134 5.35 -0.25 35.88
N ALA A 135 5.77 -0.31 37.14
CA ALA A 135 6.61 -1.36 37.65
C ALA A 135 5.85 -2.69 37.81
N PRO A 136 6.49 -3.86 37.61
CA PRO A 136 5.87 -5.14 37.91
C PRO A 136 5.42 -5.23 39.37
N GLY A 137 4.19 -5.69 39.58
CA GLY A 137 3.57 -5.78 40.89
C GLY A 137 2.76 -4.55 41.30
N SER A 138 2.71 -3.52 40.47
CA SER A 138 1.83 -2.38 40.68
C SER A 138 0.37 -2.73 40.45
N VAL A 139 -0.54 -2.05 41.15
CA VAL A 139 -1.99 -2.18 40.94
C VAL A 139 -2.45 -1.10 39.98
N ILE A 140 -3.14 -1.49 38.91
CA ILE A 140 -3.75 -0.59 37.95
C ILE A 140 -5.28 -0.73 37.96
N LEU A 141 -5.95 0.38 37.74
CA LEU A 141 -7.41 0.42 37.62
C LEU A 141 -7.81 0.48 36.14
N VAL A 142 -8.68 -0.43 35.73
CA VAL A 142 -9.25 -0.43 34.36
C VAL A 142 -10.77 -0.31 34.50
N ARG A 143 -11.32 0.77 33.92
CA ARG A 143 -12.77 1.04 33.98
C ARG A 143 -13.51 0.43 32.80
N PRO A 144 -14.84 0.24 32.91
CA PRO A 144 -15.65 -0.18 31.78
C PRO A 144 -15.49 0.74 30.56
N GLY A 145 -15.19 0.14 29.40
CA GLY A 145 -14.93 0.86 28.15
C GLY A 145 -13.48 1.27 27.95
N GLU A 146 -12.61 1.12 28.94
CA GLU A 146 -11.16 1.32 28.79
C GLU A 146 -10.47 0.08 28.23
N ARG A 147 -9.32 0.29 27.60
CA ARG A 147 -8.45 -0.79 27.11
C ARG A 147 -7.51 -1.23 28.23
N VAL A 148 -7.26 -2.52 28.35
CA VAL A 148 -6.27 -3.06 29.29
C VAL A 148 -4.86 -2.69 28.84
N PRO A 149 -4.10 -1.88 29.61
CA PRO A 149 -2.82 -1.34 29.16
C PRO A 149 -1.64 -2.31 29.27
N LEU A 150 -1.71 -3.27 30.18
CA LEU A 150 -0.63 -4.18 30.54
C LEU A 150 -1.17 -5.57 30.88
N ASP A 151 -0.33 -6.57 30.75
CA ASP A 151 -0.61 -7.92 31.22
C ASP A 151 -0.67 -7.94 32.77
N GLY A 152 -1.64 -8.66 33.31
CA GLY A 152 -1.82 -8.70 34.75
C GLY A 152 -2.77 -9.80 35.22
N VAL A 153 -2.99 -9.84 36.53
CA VAL A 153 -3.94 -10.74 37.20
C VAL A 153 -5.03 -9.88 37.82
N VAL A 154 -6.30 -10.28 37.63
CA VAL A 154 -7.42 -9.60 38.25
C VAL A 154 -7.37 -9.80 39.75
N LEU A 155 -7.25 -8.73 40.50
CA LEU A 155 -7.26 -8.75 41.97
C LEU A 155 -8.69 -8.58 42.51
N GLU A 156 -9.44 -7.65 41.93
CA GLU A 156 -10.79 -7.31 42.33
C GLU A 156 -11.66 -6.94 41.15
N GLY A 157 -12.97 -7.21 41.21
CA GLY A 157 -13.94 -6.89 40.18
C GLY A 157 -14.18 -8.03 39.19
N ALA A 158 -15.17 -7.83 38.28
CA ALA A 158 -15.49 -8.73 37.21
C ALA A 158 -15.99 -7.95 35.99
N SER A 159 -15.51 -8.32 34.81
CA SER A 159 -15.91 -7.70 33.53
C SER A 159 -15.74 -8.68 32.38
N SER A 160 -16.21 -8.32 31.22
CA SER A 160 -15.95 -9.03 29.95
C SER A 160 -15.04 -8.18 29.04
N LEU A 161 -14.12 -8.86 28.36
CA LEU A 161 -13.22 -8.24 27.43
C LEU A 161 -13.70 -8.49 25.99
N ASP A 162 -13.69 -7.44 25.16
CA ASP A 162 -13.87 -7.59 23.73
C ASP A 162 -12.51 -7.98 23.10
N THR A 163 -12.42 -9.24 22.67
CA THR A 163 -11.22 -9.80 22.03
C THR A 163 -11.37 -9.96 20.52
N ALA A 164 -12.45 -9.43 19.91
CA ALA A 164 -12.72 -9.61 18.48
C ALA A 164 -11.58 -9.10 17.58
N SER A 165 -10.84 -8.08 18.02
CA SER A 165 -9.67 -7.58 17.31
C SER A 165 -8.45 -8.51 17.31
N LEU A 166 -8.40 -9.47 18.25
CA LEU A 166 -7.31 -10.44 18.42
C LEU A 166 -7.68 -11.83 17.89
N THR A 167 -8.95 -12.21 18.03
CA THR A 167 -9.42 -13.58 17.72
C THR A 167 -10.22 -13.67 16.42
N GLY A 168 -10.64 -12.57 15.86
CA GLY A 168 -11.43 -12.49 14.62
C GLY A 168 -12.93 -12.59 14.86
#